data_4c118b7c20b4e2c49dd6ff578e5514db
#
_entry.id   4c118b7c20b4e2c49dd6ff578e5514db
#
_cell.length_a   1.000
_cell.length_b   1.000
_cell.length_c   1.000
_cell.angle_alpha   90.00
_cell.angle_beta   90.00
_cell.angle_gamma   90.00
#
_symmetry.space_group_name_H-M   'P 1'
#
loop_
_entity.id
_entity.type
_entity.pdbx_description
1 polymer ?
#
loop_
_entity_poly.entity_id
_entity_poly.type
_entity_poly.pdbx_seq_one_letter_code
_entity_poly.pdbx_strand_id
1 'polypeptide(L)'
;AQDYVKKLRTRTPSVDVEVRSLSGGNQQKVVVAKWLERDTDILIFDEPTRGIDVGAKDEIYTLLENLAQQGKAIIVISSELPEVLRLANRIAVMAHGRIIGTLDNEEATQENIMELATVGQEEANGVHA
;
A
#
# COMPACT_ATOMS: atom_id res chain seq x y z
N ALA A 1 18.86 -5.30 -9.71
CA ALA A 1 18.48 -5.35 -9.69
C ALA A 1 18.18 -5.71 -10.07
N GLN A 2 18.36 -5.82 -10.32
CA GLN A 2 17.90 -5.86 -10.56
C GLN A 2 17.21 -5.36 -10.86
N ASP A 3 17.14 -5.02 -11.58
CA ASP A 3 16.41 -4.15 -11.80
C ASP A 3 15.21 -4.14 -11.52
N TYR A 4 14.72 -4.34 -11.18
CA TYR A 4 13.62 -4.13 -10.79
C TYR A 4 12.95 -4.93 -10.09
N VAL A 5 13.46 -5.56 -9.86
CA VAL A 5 13.12 -6.10 -9.39
C VAL A 5 12.73 -6.16 -9.17
N LYS A 6 12.93 -6.14 -9.88
CA LYS A 6 12.80 -5.86 -10.00
C LYS A 6 12.04 -5.42 -10.13
N LYS A 7 12.25 -5.22 -10.82
CA LYS A 7 11.47 -4.25 -10.68
C LYS A 7 10.26 -4.46 -10.01
N LEU A 8 9.93 -4.92 -9.40
CA LEU A 8 8.84 -4.91 -8.75
C LEU A 8 8.56 -5.96 -7.96
N ARG A 9 9.12 -6.48 -8.02
CA ARG A 9 9.01 -7.18 -7.48
C ARG A 9 9.52 -7.78 -7.05
N THR A 10 9.97 -7.64 -7.46
CA THR A 10 10.62 -8.11 -7.39
C THR A 10 11.45 -8.41 -7.02
N ARG A 11 11.64 -8.25 -6.88
CA ARG A 11 12.45 -8.36 -6.62
C ARG A 11 13.39 -8.88 -6.07
N THR A 12 13.78 -8.48 -5.62
CA THR A 12 14.82 -9.49 -5.62
C THR A 12 14.85 -10.22 -4.26
N PRO A 13 14.91 -11.54 -4.23
CA PRO A 13 14.91 -12.26 -2.95
C PRO A 13 16.08 -11.88 -2.05
N SER A 14 17.24 -11.60 -2.63
CA SER A 14 18.42 -11.25 -1.84
C SER A 14 18.24 -9.92 -1.11
N VAL A 15 17.57 -8.96 -1.74
CA VAL A 15 17.28 -7.67 -1.11
C VAL A 15 16.33 -7.88 0.07
N ASP A 16 15.31 -8.69 -0.11
CA ASP A 16 14.35 -8.98 0.96
C ASP A 16 15.02 -9.62 2.16
N VAL A 17 15.94 -10.54 1.93
CA VAL A 17 16.66 -11.20 3.02
C VAL A 17 17.50 -10.21 3.80
N GLU A 18 18.22 -9.34 3.12
CA GLU A 18 19.02 -8.30 3.77
C GLU A 18 18.16 -7.36 4.61
N VAL A 19 17.07 -6.93 4.03
CA VAL A 19 16.17 -5.99 4.70
C VAL A 19 15.61 -6.61 5.97
N ARG A 20 15.29 -7.89 5.95
CA ARG A 20 14.73 -8.57 7.12
C ARG A 20 15.69 -8.66 8.31
N SER A 21 16.97 -8.46 8.09
CA SER A 21 17.94 -8.48 9.20
C SER A 21 17.90 -7.21 10.04
N LEU A 22 17.19 -6.18 9.56
CA LEU A 22 17.07 -4.91 10.26
C LEU A 22 15.78 -4.85 11.08
N SER A 23 15.61 -3.80 11.88
CA SER A 23 14.34 -3.57 12.56
C SER A 23 13.26 -3.30 11.52
N GLY A 24 12.01 -3.58 11.88
CA GLY A 24 10.89 -3.44 10.96
C GLY A 24 10.82 -2.08 10.26
N GLY A 25 10.91 -0.99 11.04
CA GLY A 25 10.85 0.36 10.46
C GLY A 25 12.01 0.64 9.53
N ASN A 26 13.22 0.23 9.93
CA ASN A 26 14.40 0.42 9.10
C ASN A 26 14.34 -0.42 7.83
N GLN A 27 13.80 -1.64 7.92
CA GLN A 27 13.62 -2.49 6.75
C GLN A 27 12.77 -1.79 5.70
N GLN A 28 11.66 -1.20 6.11
CA GLN A 28 10.77 -0.52 5.17
C GLN A 28 11.42 0.74 4.59
N LYS A 29 12.16 1.48 5.41
CA LYS A 29 12.89 2.65 4.91
C LYS A 29 13.90 2.28 3.86
N VAL A 30 14.61 1.18 4.04
CA VAL A 30 15.60 0.71 3.06
C VAL A 30 14.92 0.34 1.76
N VAL A 31 13.79 -0.37 1.84
CA VAL A 31 13.04 -0.75 0.64
C VAL A 31 12.57 0.50 -0.10
N VAL A 32 11.97 1.46 0.60
CA VAL A 32 11.48 2.69 -0.04
C VAL A 32 12.65 3.48 -0.64
N ALA A 33 13.78 3.58 0.08
CA ALA A 33 14.94 4.30 -0.42
C ALA A 33 15.47 3.67 -1.72
N LYS A 34 15.47 2.35 -1.80
CA LYS A 34 15.88 1.67 -3.02
C LYS A 34 14.97 1.99 -4.19
N TRP A 35 13.67 2.08 -3.95
CA TRP A 35 12.73 2.47 -4.99
C TRP A 35 12.92 3.93 -5.42
N LEU A 36 13.33 4.81 -4.48
CA LEU A 36 13.65 6.20 -4.82
C LEU A 36 14.80 6.28 -5.81
N GLU A 37 15.77 5.40 -5.71
CA GLU A 37 16.93 5.40 -6.60
C GLU A 37 16.60 4.92 -8.00
N ARG A 38 15.44 4.32 -8.19
CA ARG A 38 15.02 3.81 -9.48
C ARG A 38 14.18 4.84 -10.20
N ASP A 39 14.38 4.90 -11.50
CA ASP A 39 13.60 5.81 -12.35
C ASP A 39 12.30 5.14 -12.75
N THR A 40 11.46 4.85 -11.77
CA THR A 40 10.19 4.17 -11.95
C THR A 40 9.07 5.15 -11.67
N ASP A 41 8.12 5.25 -12.58
CA ASP A 41 7.00 6.19 -12.47
C ASP A 41 5.86 5.67 -11.61
N ILE A 42 5.68 4.36 -11.56
CA ILE A 42 4.59 3.73 -10.81
C ILE A 42 5.17 2.77 -9.78
N LEU A 43 4.77 2.94 -8.54
CA LEU A 43 5.24 2.11 -7.44
C LEU A 43 4.05 1.48 -6.73
N ILE A 44 4.18 0.19 -6.42
CA ILE A 44 3.13 -0.55 -5.71
C ILE A 44 3.71 -1.06 -4.39
N PHE A 45 3.08 -0.70 -3.30
CA PHE A 45 3.47 -1.15 -1.96
C PHE A 45 2.35 -1.99 -1.36
N ASP A 46 2.67 -3.24 -1.05
CA ASP A 46 1.70 -4.17 -0.48
C ASP A 46 1.93 -4.27 1.03
N GLU A 47 0.98 -3.76 1.80
CA GLU A 47 1.04 -3.74 3.26
C GLU A 47 2.35 -3.17 3.79
N PRO A 48 2.69 -1.93 3.40
CA PRO A 48 4.04 -1.39 3.65
C PRO A 48 4.39 -1.22 5.12
N THR A 49 3.40 -1.17 6.01
CA THR A 49 3.67 -0.99 7.44
C THR A 49 3.28 -2.19 8.28
N ARG A 50 3.05 -3.34 7.64
CA ARG A 50 2.69 -4.55 8.39
C ARG A 50 3.82 -4.92 9.35
N GLY A 51 3.47 -5.08 10.63
CA GLY A 51 4.45 -5.45 11.64
C GLY A 51 5.37 -4.33 12.10
N ILE A 52 5.08 -3.09 11.70
CA ILE A 52 5.89 -1.93 12.06
C ILE A 52 5.30 -1.25 13.29
N ASP A 53 6.15 -0.76 14.17
CA ASP A 53 5.74 0.00 15.36
C ASP A 53 5.03 1.29 14.95
N VAL A 54 4.08 1.72 15.78
CA VAL A 54 3.29 2.93 15.53
C VAL A 54 4.19 4.14 15.24
N GLY A 55 5.24 4.32 16.04
CA GLY A 55 6.13 5.46 15.85
C GLY A 55 6.90 5.42 14.53
N ALA A 56 7.21 4.24 14.04
CA ALA A 56 7.93 4.09 12.79
C ALA A 56 7.03 4.21 11.57
N LYS A 57 5.72 4.01 11.72
CA LYS A 57 4.79 4.11 10.61
C LYS A 57 4.76 5.50 10.00
N ASP A 58 4.82 6.55 10.82
CA ASP A 58 4.80 7.92 10.33
C ASP A 58 5.98 8.20 9.41
N GLU A 59 7.12 7.63 9.69
CA GLU A 59 8.29 7.81 8.84
C GLU A 59 8.08 7.17 7.47
N ILE A 60 7.45 6.00 7.45
CA ILE A 60 7.10 5.33 6.19
C ILE A 60 6.09 6.17 5.40
N TYR A 61 5.08 6.70 6.06
CA TYR A 61 4.07 7.53 5.41
C TYR A 61 4.70 8.78 4.80
N THR A 62 5.61 9.42 5.53
CA THR A 62 6.31 10.59 5.02
C THR A 62 7.13 10.25 3.78
N LEU A 63 7.79 9.11 3.77
CA LEU A 63 8.55 8.67 2.61
C LEU A 63 7.64 8.47 1.40
N LEU A 64 6.50 7.82 1.59
CA LEU A 64 5.56 7.59 0.51
C LEU A 64 4.98 8.89 -0.02
N GLU A 65 4.67 9.82 0.87
CA GLU A 65 4.17 11.15 0.47
C GLU A 65 5.21 11.91 -0.33
N ASN A 66 6.47 11.83 0.06
CA ASN A 66 7.55 12.48 -0.67
C ASN A 66 7.70 11.90 -2.07
N LEU A 67 7.56 10.59 -2.22
CA LEU A 67 7.59 9.95 -3.53
C LEU A 67 6.47 10.47 -4.43
N ALA A 68 5.28 10.60 -3.88
CA ALA A 68 4.15 11.11 -4.63
C ALA A 68 4.38 12.56 -5.05
N GLN A 69 4.97 13.36 -4.18
CA GLN A 69 5.28 14.77 -4.50
C GLN A 69 6.31 14.91 -5.59
N GLN A 70 7.13 13.89 -5.78
CA GLN A 70 8.12 13.87 -6.85
C GLN A 70 7.50 13.49 -8.19
N GLY A 71 6.20 13.31 -8.24
CA GLY A 71 5.50 12.99 -9.47
C GLY A 71 5.31 11.52 -9.73
N LYS A 72 5.62 10.67 -8.76
CA LYS A 72 5.42 9.23 -8.92
C LYS A 72 3.98 8.86 -8.58
N ALA A 73 3.46 7.88 -9.28
CA ALA A 73 2.15 7.31 -8.98
C ALA A 73 2.35 6.18 -7.97
N ILE A 74 1.65 6.26 -6.86
CA ILE A 74 1.81 5.30 -5.76
C ILE A 74 0.50 4.53 -5.58
N ILE A 75 0.61 3.21 -5.56
CA ILE A 75 -0.50 2.34 -5.21
C ILE A 75 -0.14 1.66 -3.90
N VAL A 76 -0.98 1.85 -2.89
CA VAL A 76 -0.77 1.21 -1.59
C VAL A 76 -1.91 0.22 -1.37
N ILE A 77 -1.55 -1.01 -1.06
CA ILE A 77 -2.50 -2.04 -0.69
C ILE A 77 -2.41 -2.18 0.82
N SER A 78 -3.52 -1.99 1.50
CA SER A 78 -3.52 -2.03 2.95
C SER A 78 -4.84 -2.58 3.48
N SER A 79 -4.75 -3.34 4.56
CA SER A 79 -5.93 -3.82 5.29
C SER A 79 -6.25 -2.93 6.48
N GLU A 80 -5.46 -1.89 6.72
CA GLU A 80 -5.65 -0.98 7.86
C GLU A 80 -6.31 0.31 7.38
N LEU A 81 -7.55 0.53 7.78
CA LEU A 81 -8.31 1.70 7.36
C LEU A 81 -7.66 3.03 7.74
N PRO A 82 -7.10 3.19 8.95
CA PRO A 82 -6.42 4.44 9.28
C PRO A 82 -5.26 4.75 8.34
N GLU A 83 -4.53 3.74 7.92
CA GLU A 83 -3.42 3.91 6.97
C GLU A 83 -3.93 4.37 5.61
N VAL A 84 -4.98 3.72 5.12
CA VAL A 84 -5.58 4.07 3.83
C VAL A 84 -6.05 5.52 3.84
N LEU A 85 -6.77 5.91 4.90
CA LEU A 85 -7.29 7.27 5.02
C LEU A 85 -6.18 8.30 5.14
N ARG A 86 -5.07 7.94 5.77
CA ARG A 86 -3.93 8.82 5.94
C ARG A 86 -3.21 9.09 4.62
N LEU A 87 -3.07 8.06 3.80
CA LEU A 87 -2.20 8.12 2.62
C LEU A 87 -2.90 8.43 1.31
N ALA A 88 -4.11 7.94 1.13
CA ALA A 88 -4.71 7.88 -0.19
C ALA A 88 -5.33 9.19 -0.63
N ASN A 89 -5.19 9.51 -1.91
CA ASN A 89 -5.99 10.56 -2.57
C ASN A 89 -7.30 9.96 -3.04
N ARG A 90 -7.25 8.74 -3.53
CA ARG A 90 -8.41 7.96 -3.96
C ARG A 90 -8.31 6.56 -3.38
N ILE A 91 -9.46 6.01 -3.05
CA ILE A 91 -9.54 4.71 -2.42
C ILE A 91 -10.40 3.79 -3.27
N ALA A 92 -9.85 2.64 -3.62
CA ALA A 92 -10.59 1.59 -4.29
C ALA A 92 -10.85 0.49 -3.26
N VAL A 93 -12.10 0.14 -3.10
CA VAL A 93 -12.49 -0.93 -2.17
C VAL A 93 -12.67 -2.21 -2.96
N MET A 94 -11.96 -3.25 -2.55
CA MET A 94 -11.97 -4.53 -3.24
C MET A 94 -12.61 -5.61 -2.38
N ALA A 95 -13.31 -6.52 -3.05
CA ALA A 95 -13.84 -7.71 -2.41
C ALA A 95 -13.91 -8.81 -3.46
N HIS A 96 -13.46 -9.99 -3.09
CA HIS A 96 -13.52 -11.17 -3.95
C HIS A 96 -12.92 -10.94 -5.35
N GLY A 97 -11.78 -10.25 -5.38
CA GLY A 97 -11.06 -10.01 -6.64
C GLY A 97 -11.64 -8.93 -7.52
N ARG A 98 -12.60 -8.17 -7.03
CA ARG A 98 -13.28 -7.13 -7.81
C ARG A 98 -13.23 -5.79 -7.08
N ILE A 99 -13.19 -4.71 -7.86
CA ILE A 99 -13.33 -3.37 -7.30
C ILE A 99 -14.83 -3.11 -7.13
N ILE A 100 -15.25 -2.94 -5.89
CA ILE A 100 -16.66 -2.73 -5.55
C ILE A 100 -17.04 -1.26 -5.73
N GLY A 101 -16.10 -0.35 -5.46
CA GLY A 101 -16.34 1.07 -5.62
C GLY A 101 -15.09 1.86 -5.34
N THR A 102 -15.13 3.14 -5.70
CA THR A 102 -14.04 4.05 -5.43
C THR A 102 -14.57 5.30 -4.74
N LEU A 103 -13.72 5.88 -3.89
CA LEU A 103 -14.05 7.08 -3.12
C LEU A 103 -12.87 8.03 -3.18
N ASP A 104 -13.16 9.32 -3.26
CA ASP A 104 -12.13 10.32 -3.02
C ASP A 104 -11.90 10.42 -1.52
N ASN A 105 -10.67 10.71 -1.13
CA ASN A 105 -10.33 10.77 0.29
C ASN A 105 -11.21 11.75 1.06
N GLU A 106 -11.55 12.87 0.44
CA GLU A 106 -12.40 13.89 1.07
C GLU A 106 -13.73 13.34 1.54
N GLU A 107 -14.26 12.36 0.83
CA GLU A 107 -15.56 11.76 1.11
C GLU A 107 -15.45 10.50 1.95
N ALA A 108 -14.25 9.94 2.05
CA ALA A 108 -14.05 8.63 2.64
C ALA A 108 -14.06 8.68 4.16
N THR A 109 -14.79 7.74 4.75
CA THR A 109 -14.78 7.47 6.19
C THR A 109 -14.61 5.98 6.37
N GLN A 110 -14.24 5.57 7.56
CA GLN A 110 -14.18 4.14 7.85
C GLN A 110 -15.55 3.48 7.63
N GLU A 111 -16.60 4.21 7.95
CA GLU A 111 -17.95 3.69 7.80
C GLU A 111 -18.32 3.43 6.35
N ASN A 112 -18.12 4.40 5.46
CA ASN A 112 -18.53 4.20 4.07
C ASN A 112 -17.62 3.24 3.33
N ILE A 113 -16.35 3.12 3.73
CA ILE A 113 -15.46 2.09 3.17
C ILE A 113 -15.98 0.71 3.58
N MET A 114 -16.33 0.55 4.85
CA MET A 114 -16.86 -0.73 5.32
C MET A 114 -18.19 -1.07 4.69
N GLU A 115 -19.03 -0.06 4.42
CA GLU A 115 -20.26 -0.29 3.70
C GLU A 115 -20.01 -0.90 2.33
N LEU A 116 -19.08 -0.34 1.58
CA LEU A 116 -18.74 -0.87 0.27
C LEU A 116 -18.20 -2.30 0.38
N ALA A 117 -17.35 -2.55 1.35
CA ALA A 117 -16.81 -3.89 1.58
C ALA A 117 -17.91 -4.88 1.90
N THR A 118 -18.90 -4.46 2.69
CA THR A 118 -20.03 -5.29 3.07
C THR A 118 -20.93 -5.59 1.87
N VAL A 119 -21.19 -4.58 1.04
CA VAL A 119 -21.98 -4.78 -0.18
C VAL A 119 -21.30 -5.81 -1.08
N GLY A 120 -19.98 -5.70 -1.25
CA GLY A 120 -19.23 -6.67 -2.04
C GLY A 120 -19.33 -8.07 -1.48
N GLN A 121 -19.31 -8.21 -0.17
CA GLN A 121 -19.46 -9.50 0.50
C GLN A 121 -20.86 -10.05 0.29
N GLU A 122 -21.88 -9.22 0.42
CA GLU A 122 -23.26 -9.63 0.20
C GLU A 122 -23.50 -10.07 -1.24
N GLU A 123 -22.96 -9.34 -2.20
CA GLU A 123 -23.09 -9.70 -3.60
C GLU A 123 -22.45 -11.05 -3.88
N ALA A 124 -21.28 -11.28 -3.32
CA ALA A 124 -20.58 -12.56 -3.49
C ALA A 124 -21.40 -13.71 -2.89
N ASN A 125 -22.00 -13.47 -1.71
CA ASN A 125 -22.83 -14.49 -1.07
C ASN A 125 -24.15 -14.68 -1.80
N GLY A 126 -24.71 -13.59 -2.32
CA GLY A 126 -25.98 -13.64 -3.02
C GLY A 126 -25.94 -14.45 -4.31
N VAL A 127 -24.78 -14.51 -4.95
CA VAL A 127 -24.62 -15.30 -6.18
C VAL A 127 -24.88 -16.78 -5.92
N HIS A 128 -24.71 -17.23 -4.70
CA HIS A 128 -24.86 -18.63 -4.34
C HIS A 128 -26.22 -18.95 -3.69
N ALA A 129 -27.05 -17.96 -3.56
CA ALA A 129 -28.35 -18.14 -2.92
C ALA A 129 -29.39 -18.80 -3.83
#